data_e75ad48344f070dabcbe40086b612486
#
_entry.id   e75ad48344f070dabcbe40086b612486
#
_cell.length_a   1.000
_cell.length_b   1.000
_cell.length_c   1.000
_cell.angle_alpha   90.00
_cell.angle_beta   90.00
_cell.angle_gamma   90.00
#
_symmetry.space_group_name_H-M   'P 1'
#
loop_
_entity.id
_entity.type
_entity.pdbx_description
1 polymer ?
#
loop_
_entity_poly.entity_id
_entity_poly.type
_entity_poly.pdbx_seq_one_letter_code
_entity_poly.pdbx_strand_id
1 'polypeptide(L)'
;MNLPNKLTTSRFFITLIFVIIVLWDTLPYNTSWAALLFFIGGMTDIADGILARHRNLQSDFGALMDPLADKILVTAGFILLVGMKMNPKTDITGYHFPEAIAAPGIGDHSLIPAWMVIVIVARELAITGLRLLAANKQVVPPAETIGKRKTNFQFVAVVAMLILVSYPGWGEGWVKFFGWQIAGCPWSIWFTFIATWGAVALTAISGVHYLWSNRGLYIKDM
;
A
#
# COMPACT_ATOMS: atom_id res chain seq x y z
N MET A 1 21.29 19.49 5.38
CA MET A 1 20.02 18.88 4.97
C MET A 1 18.94 19.35 5.94
N ASN A 2 17.89 19.95 5.43
CA ASN A 2 16.75 20.36 6.23
C ASN A 2 16.00 19.14 6.79
N LEU A 3 15.30 19.31 7.93
CA LEU A 3 14.58 18.21 8.59
C LEU A 3 13.64 17.43 7.65
N PRO A 4 12.82 18.10 6.80
CA PRO A 4 11.99 17.41 5.81
C PRO A 4 12.80 16.51 4.86
N ASN A 5 13.91 16.99 4.32
CA ASN A 5 14.74 16.20 3.41
C ASN A 5 15.33 14.93 4.08
N LYS A 6 15.65 15.00 5.38
CA LYS A 6 16.12 13.84 6.15
C LYS A 6 15.03 12.79 6.27
N LEU A 7 13.78 13.23 6.49
CA LEU A 7 12.63 12.33 6.66
C LEU A 7 12.26 11.66 5.33
N THR A 8 12.21 12.41 4.23
CA THR A 8 12.01 11.86 2.88
C THR A 8 13.08 10.82 2.54
N THR A 9 14.37 11.16 2.81
CA THR A 9 15.49 10.23 2.57
C THR A 9 15.39 9.00 3.47
N SER A 10 15.03 9.15 4.75
CA SER A 10 14.86 8.00 5.66
C SER A 10 13.79 7.02 5.18
N ARG A 11 12.72 7.50 4.53
CA ARG A 11 11.65 6.67 3.98
C ARG A 11 12.14 5.78 2.83
N PHE A 12 13.05 6.27 1.98
CA PHE A 12 13.70 5.45 0.96
C PHE A 12 14.52 4.32 1.60
N PHE A 13 15.28 4.62 2.66
CA PHE A 13 16.04 3.60 3.39
C PHE A 13 15.13 2.59 4.09
N ILE A 14 14.06 3.04 4.72
CA ILE A 14 13.06 2.16 5.34
C ILE A 14 12.45 1.23 4.28
N THR A 15 12.10 1.76 3.12
CA THR A 15 11.56 0.96 2.01
C THR A 15 12.58 -0.07 1.52
N LEU A 16 13.85 0.31 1.37
CA LEU A 16 14.89 -0.61 0.95
C LEU A 16 15.09 -1.74 1.96
N ILE A 17 15.17 -1.41 3.25
CA ILE A 17 15.29 -2.39 4.34
C ILE A 17 14.06 -3.31 4.37
N PHE A 18 12.86 -2.74 4.21
CA PHE A 18 11.61 -3.51 4.12
C PHE A 18 11.67 -4.54 2.98
N VAL A 19 12.07 -4.13 1.78
CA VAL A 19 12.21 -5.02 0.62
C VAL A 19 13.21 -6.12 0.89
N ILE A 20 14.38 -5.79 1.44
CA ILE A 20 15.43 -6.76 1.78
C ILE A 20 14.90 -7.79 2.79
N ILE A 21 14.22 -7.35 3.86
CA ILE A 21 13.70 -8.24 4.89
C ILE A 21 12.63 -9.17 4.34
N VAL A 22 11.73 -8.66 3.50
CA VAL A 22 10.68 -9.48 2.86
C VAL A 22 11.30 -10.58 1.99
N LEU A 23 12.36 -10.26 1.23
CA LEU A 23 13.02 -11.19 0.33
C LEU A 23 14.03 -12.13 1.04
N TRP A 24 14.26 -11.91 2.33
CA TRP A 24 15.22 -12.72 3.11
C TRP A 24 14.53 -13.92 3.74
N ASP A 25 14.30 -14.97 3.00
CA ASP A 25 13.54 -16.16 3.43
C ASP A 25 14.17 -16.90 4.62
N THR A 26 15.49 -16.78 4.84
CA THR A 26 16.19 -17.42 5.96
C THR A 26 16.08 -16.65 7.27
N LEU A 27 15.60 -15.41 7.26
CA LEU A 27 15.42 -14.62 8.46
C LEU A 27 14.18 -15.08 9.23
N PRO A 28 14.32 -15.51 10.51
CA PRO A 28 13.15 -15.90 11.30
C PRO A 28 12.20 -14.72 11.48
N TYR A 29 10.91 -14.97 11.31
CA TYR A 29 9.85 -13.95 11.41
C TYR A 29 10.03 -12.77 10.45
N ASN A 30 10.61 -12.98 9.26
CA ASN A 30 10.86 -11.94 8.25
C ASN A 30 9.60 -11.12 7.94
N THR A 31 8.44 -11.77 7.76
CA THR A 31 7.15 -11.11 7.50
C THR A 31 6.68 -10.24 8.68
N SER A 32 6.96 -10.65 9.92
CA SER A 32 6.64 -9.86 11.11
C SER A 32 7.50 -8.60 11.22
N TRP A 33 8.81 -8.73 10.96
CA TRP A 33 9.71 -7.58 10.88
C TRP A 33 9.34 -6.65 9.73
N ALA A 34 8.96 -7.21 8.59
CA ALA A 34 8.47 -6.44 7.46
C ALA A 34 7.18 -5.66 7.80
N ALA A 35 6.22 -6.31 8.48
CA ALA A 35 5.00 -5.65 8.94
C ALA A 35 5.30 -4.48 9.89
N LEU A 36 6.21 -4.67 10.84
CA LEU A 36 6.62 -3.63 11.77
C LEU A 36 7.28 -2.45 11.05
N LEU A 37 8.23 -2.73 10.14
CA LEU A 37 8.90 -1.68 9.36
C LEU A 37 7.93 -0.91 8.45
N PHE A 38 7.04 -1.62 7.79
CA PHE A 38 6.03 -1.00 6.96
C PHE A 38 5.12 -0.08 7.77
N PHE A 39 4.70 -0.55 8.95
CA PHE A 39 3.88 0.24 9.87
C PHE A 39 4.62 1.50 10.35
N ILE A 40 5.88 1.36 10.78
CA ILE A 40 6.74 2.49 11.19
C ILE A 40 6.91 3.48 10.03
N GLY A 41 7.21 2.98 8.82
CA GLY A 41 7.35 3.83 7.63
C GLY A 41 6.10 4.64 7.31
N GLY A 42 4.92 4.02 7.42
CA GLY A 42 3.66 4.73 7.22
C GLY A 42 3.32 5.71 8.35
N MET A 43 3.64 5.37 9.61
CA MET A 43 3.46 6.29 10.74
C MET A 43 4.38 7.51 10.62
N THR A 44 5.60 7.33 10.14
CA THR A 44 6.53 8.43 9.87
C THR A 44 5.95 9.41 8.86
N ASP A 45 5.29 8.90 7.80
CA ASP A 45 4.62 9.72 6.79
C ASP A 45 3.51 10.62 7.38
N ILE A 46 2.69 10.05 8.27
CA ILE A 46 1.64 10.81 8.96
C ILE A 46 2.24 11.88 9.85
N ALA A 47 3.31 11.56 10.58
CA ALA A 47 4.00 12.49 11.47
C ALA A 47 4.63 13.67 10.68
N ASP A 48 5.24 13.37 9.54
CA ASP A 48 5.85 14.36 8.65
C ASP A 48 4.81 15.32 8.07
N GLY A 49 3.67 14.81 7.64
CA GLY A 49 2.57 15.61 7.14
C GLY A 49 2.03 16.61 8.18
N ILE A 50 2.09 16.27 9.46
CA ILE A 50 1.71 17.17 10.57
C ILE A 50 2.81 18.21 10.82
N LEU A 51 4.08 17.78 10.83
CA LEU A 51 5.23 18.64 11.15
C LEU A 51 5.54 19.65 10.03
N ALA A 52 5.42 19.24 8.76
CA ALA A 52 5.70 20.07 7.59
C ALA A 52 4.73 21.25 7.46
N ARG A 53 3.48 21.10 7.92
CA ARG A 53 2.50 22.21 7.92
C ARG A 53 2.87 23.34 8.88
N HIS A 54 3.71 23.07 9.87
CA HIS A 54 4.15 24.08 10.86
C HIS A 54 5.43 24.82 10.49
N ARG A 55 6.17 24.37 9.47
CA ARG A 55 7.45 24.99 9.08
C ARG A 55 7.51 25.15 7.56
N ASN A 56 7.42 26.38 7.06
CA ASN A 56 7.53 26.77 5.63
C ASN A 56 8.95 26.52 5.05
N LEU A 57 9.53 25.32 5.26
CA LEU A 57 10.87 24.94 4.83
C LEU A 57 10.79 23.93 3.68
N GLN A 58 10.23 24.34 2.54
CA GLN A 58 10.27 23.52 1.32
C GLN A 58 11.58 23.80 0.58
N SER A 59 12.32 22.72 0.27
CA SER A 59 13.44 22.78 -0.68
C SER A 59 12.99 22.20 -2.01
N ASP A 60 13.59 22.65 -3.13
CA ASP A 60 13.29 22.14 -4.47
C ASP A 60 13.46 20.62 -4.56
N PHE A 61 14.46 20.07 -3.87
CA PHE A 61 14.70 18.65 -3.77
C PHE A 61 13.54 17.93 -3.03
N GLY A 62 13.07 18.49 -1.90
CA GLY A 62 11.93 17.94 -1.15
C GLY A 62 10.65 17.94 -1.99
N ALA A 63 10.37 19.05 -2.66
CA ALA A 63 9.18 19.16 -3.52
C ALA A 63 9.12 18.12 -4.64
N LEU A 64 10.28 17.68 -5.16
CA LEU A 64 10.37 16.61 -6.16
C LEU A 64 10.30 15.21 -5.54
N MET A 65 10.98 14.99 -4.43
CA MET A 65 11.15 13.67 -3.82
C MET A 65 9.99 13.25 -2.91
N ASP A 66 9.30 14.19 -2.26
CA ASP A 66 8.18 13.89 -1.36
C ASP A 66 7.06 13.09 -2.06
N PRO A 67 6.55 13.49 -3.26
CA PRO A 67 5.53 12.73 -3.96
C PRO A 67 5.97 11.32 -4.39
N LEU A 68 7.27 11.10 -4.54
CA LEU A 68 7.85 9.79 -4.86
C LEU A 68 7.96 8.93 -3.60
N ALA A 69 8.51 9.48 -2.51
CA ALA A 69 8.71 8.78 -1.25
C ALA A 69 7.40 8.29 -0.64
N ASP A 70 6.32 9.10 -0.73
CA ASP A 70 4.99 8.73 -0.23
C ASP A 70 4.40 7.47 -0.88
N LYS A 71 4.79 7.21 -2.13
CA LYS A 71 4.21 6.12 -2.92
C LYS A 71 5.07 4.88 -2.98
N ILE A 72 6.39 5.03 -2.86
CA ILE A 72 7.32 3.93 -3.09
C ILE A 72 7.15 2.82 -2.06
N LEU A 73 6.90 3.14 -0.79
CA LEU A 73 6.71 2.16 0.27
C LEU A 73 5.44 1.32 0.03
N VAL A 74 4.31 1.97 -0.23
CA VAL A 74 3.02 1.28 -0.45
C VAL A 74 3.06 0.47 -1.74
N THR A 75 3.64 1.02 -2.81
CA THR A 75 3.79 0.32 -4.09
C THR A 75 4.70 -0.90 -3.95
N ALA A 76 5.85 -0.76 -3.26
CA ALA A 76 6.75 -1.88 -2.98
C ALA A 76 6.03 -2.96 -2.17
N GLY A 77 5.24 -2.57 -1.15
CA GLY A 77 4.42 -3.50 -0.38
C GLY A 77 3.49 -4.32 -1.25
N PHE A 78 2.71 -3.69 -2.12
CA PHE A 78 1.80 -4.41 -3.02
C PHE A 78 2.53 -5.31 -4.01
N ILE A 79 3.65 -4.86 -4.60
CA ILE A 79 4.43 -5.67 -5.55
C ILE A 79 4.98 -6.93 -4.87
N LEU A 80 5.54 -6.80 -3.67
CA LEU A 80 6.08 -7.93 -2.92
C LEU A 80 5.00 -8.92 -2.50
N LEU A 81 3.81 -8.44 -2.13
CA LEU A 81 2.68 -9.28 -1.74
C LEU A 81 2.14 -10.15 -2.89
N VAL A 82 2.32 -9.75 -4.15
CA VAL A 82 2.01 -10.62 -5.32
C VAL A 82 2.86 -11.89 -5.32
N GLY A 83 4.14 -11.78 -4.95
CA GLY A 83 5.05 -12.92 -4.87
C GLY A 83 4.90 -13.76 -3.61
N MET A 84 4.25 -13.22 -2.57
CA MET A 84 4.04 -13.94 -1.33
C MET A 84 2.90 -14.96 -1.47
N LYS A 85 3.21 -16.20 -1.08
CA LYS A 85 2.22 -17.29 -1.02
C LYS A 85 1.84 -17.54 0.43
N MET A 86 0.57 -17.78 0.70
CA MET A 86 0.18 -18.36 1.98
C MET A 86 0.78 -19.77 2.04
N ASN A 87 1.60 -20.01 3.05
CA ASN A 87 2.21 -21.31 3.25
C ASN A 87 1.12 -22.27 3.79
N PRO A 88 0.73 -23.31 3.04
CA PRO A 88 -0.27 -24.28 3.52
C PRO A 88 0.18 -25.02 4.79
N LYS A 89 1.49 -25.03 5.12
CA LYS A 89 2.02 -25.60 6.36
C LYS A 89 1.88 -24.69 7.58
N THR A 90 1.66 -23.40 7.40
CA THR A 90 1.32 -22.45 8.47
C THR A 90 -0.18 -22.30 8.63
N ASP A 91 -0.96 -23.09 7.92
CA ASP A 91 -2.40 -23.20 8.10
C ASP A 91 -2.71 -23.97 9.39
N ILE A 92 -2.39 -23.35 10.52
CA ILE A 92 -2.72 -23.85 11.87
C ILE A 92 -4.24 -23.92 12.04
N THR A 93 -5.00 -23.30 11.15
CA THR A 93 -6.46 -23.22 11.21
C THR A 93 -7.16 -24.25 10.32
N GLY A 94 -6.44 -24.96 9.45
CA GLY A 94 -7.03 -25.86 8.45
C GLY A 94 -7.87 -25.14 7.38
N TYR A 95 -7.71 -23.81 7.30
CA TYR A 95 -8.47 -22.98 6.37
C TYR A 95 -7.71 -22.83 5.07
N HIS A 96 -8.25 -23.48 4.03
CA HIS A 96 -8.01 -23.03 2.67
C HIS A 96 -8.77 -21.70 2.46
N PHE A 97 -8.14 -20.72 1.82
CA PHE A 97 -8.88 -19.57 1.33
C PHE A 97 -10.10 -20.10 0.57
N PRO A 98 -11.33 -19.71 0.92
CA PRO A 98 -12.48 -20.11 0.13
C PRO A 98 -12.23 -19.71 -1.32
N GLU A 99 -12.37 -20.62 -2.28
CA GLU A 99 -12.22 -20.34 -3.73
C GLU A 99 -13.08 -19.14 -4.16
N ALA A 100 -14.17 -18.88 -3.42
CA ALA A 100 -15.04 -17.72 -3.63
C ALA A 100 -14.38 -16.36 -3.32
N ILE A 101 -13.28 -16.34 -2.53
CA ILE A 101 -12.52 -15.12 -2.19
C ILE A 101 -11.26 -15.01 -3.06
N ALA A 102 -10.77 -16.15 -3.56
CA ALA A 102 -9.77 -16.15 -4.61
C ALA A 102 -10.41 -15.56 -5.88
N ALA A 103 -9.91 -14.42 -6.34
CA ALA A 103 -10.44 -13.84 -7.58
C ALA A 103 -10.33 -14.85 -8.72
N PRO A 104 -11.33 -14.94 -9.63
CA PRO A 104 -11.33 -15.90 -10.72
C PRO A 104 -10.03 -15.78 -11.54
N GLY A 105 -9.29 -16.88 -11.69
CA GLY A 105 -8.03 -16.93 -12.44
C GLY A 105 -6.75 -17.00 -11.58
N ILE A 106 -6.86 -17.10 -10.26
CA ILE A 106 -5.69 -17.28 -9.37
C ILE A 106 -5.56 -18.77 -9.08
N GLY A 107 -4.81 -19.45 -9.91
CA GLY A 107 -4.43 -20.86 -9.70
C GLY A 107 -3.30 -21.06 -8.68
N ASP A 108 -2.76 -20.01 -8.12
CA ASP A 108 -1.67 -20.03 -7.15
C ASP A 108 -2.06 -19.16 -5.94
N HIS A 109 -1.91 -19.66 -4.74
CA HIS A 109 -2.27 -19.11 -3.43
C HIS A 109 -1.63 -17.73 -3.12
N SER A 110 -1.60 -16.81 -4.08
CA SER A 110 -1.06 -15.46 -3.90
C SER A 110 -2.00 -14.63 -3.02
N LEU A 111 -1.44 -13.83 -2.12
CA LEU A 111 -2.19 -12.96 -1.20
C LEU A 111 -3.01 -11.89 -1.94
N ILE A 112 -2.52 -11.43 -3.06
CA ILE A 112 -3.18 -10.44 -3.91
C ILE A 112 -2.94 -10.77 -5.39
N PRO A 113 -3.98 -10.74 -6.23
CA PRO A 113 -3.83 -10.92 -7.67
C PRO A 113 -2.99 -9.81 -8.30
N ALA A 114 -2.11 -10.16 -9.23
CA ALA A 114 -1.25 -9.21 -9.93
C ALA A 114 -2.05 -8.09 -10.63
N TRP A 115 -3.23 -8.41 -11.22
CA TRP A 115 -4.06 -7.41 -11.89
C TRP A 115 -4.54 -6.28 -10.95
N MET A 116 -4.83 -6.59 -9.68
CA MET A 116 -5.20 -5.57 -8.68
C MET A 116 -4.04 -4.61 -8.43
N VAL A 117 -2.83 -5.14 -8.33
CA VAL A 117 -1.62 -4.33 -8.15
C VAL A 117 -1.33 -3.48 -9.39
N ILE A 118 -1.52 -4.05 -10.58
CA ILE A 118 -1.39 -3.29 -11.84
C ILE A 118 -2.35 -2.10 -11.86
N VAL A 119 -3.62 -2.28 -11.48
CA VAL A 119 -4.60 -1.18 -11.42
C VAL A 119 -4.15 -0.10 -10.43
N ILE A 120 -3.67 -0.49 -9.24
CA ILE A 120 -3.19 0.46 -8.23
C ILE A 120 -1.99 1.25 -8.77
N VAL A 121 -0.97 0.57 -9.28
CA VAL A 121 0.29 1.18 -9.76
C VAL A 121 0.05 2.06 -10.98
N ALA A 122 -0.69 1.56 -11.96
CA ALA A 122 -1.03 2.31 -13.17
C ALA A 122 -1.75 3.62 -12.85
N ARG A 123 -2.70 3.58 -11.92
CA ARG A 123 -3.39 4.79 -11.46
C ARG A 123 -2.44 5.77 -10.76
N GLU A 124 -1.56 5.28 -9.88
CA GLU A 124 -0.60 6.14 -9.17
C GLU A 124 0.32 6.86 -10.15
N LEU A 125 0.83 6.14 -11.16
CA LEU A 125 1.69 6.70 -12.19
C LEU A 125 0.92 7.69 -13.08
N ALA A 126 -0.27 7.33 -13.54
CA ALA A 126 -1.08 8.18 -14.41
C ALA A 126 -1.40 9.54 -13.77
N ILE A 127 -1.83 9.53 -12.49
CA ILE A 127 -2.16 10.78 -11.80
C ILE A 127 -0.91 11.59 -11.47
N THR A 128 0.21 10.94 -11.16
CA THR A 128 1.47 11.64 -10.93
C THR A 128 1.95 12.32 -12.22
N GLY A 129 1.89 11.61 -13.34
CA GLY A 129 2.21 12.18 -14.65
C GLY A 129 1.32 13.37 -15.01
N LEU A 130 0.00 13.26 -14.81
CA LEU A 130 -0.92 14.37 -15.04
C LEU A 130 -0.65 15.58 -14.15
N ARG A 131 -0.28 15.38 -12.90
CA ARG A 131 0.08 16.48 -11.99
C ARG A 131 1.36 17.19 -12.45
N LEU A 132 2.35 16.43 -12.92
CA LEU A 132 3.58 17.00 -13.48
C LEU A 132 3.28 17.79 -14.76
N LEU A 133 2.43 17.27 -15.65
CA LEU A 133 1.99 17.99 -16.85
C LEU A 133 1.23 19.29 -16.48
N ALA A 134 0.34 19.24 -15.52
CA ALA A 134 -0.40 20.41 -15.04
C ALA A 134 0.53 21.47 -14.44
N ALA A 135 1.53 21.03 -13.65
CA ALA A 135 2.54 21.93 -13.08
C ALA A 135 3.35 22.65 -14.19
N ASN A 136 3.75 21.93 -15.23
CA ASN A 136 4.44 22.52 -16.39
C ASN A 136 3.57 23.56 -17.13
N LYS A 137 2.24 23.37 -17.13
CA LYS A 137 1.27 24.30 -17.72
C LYS A 137 0.84 25.41 -16.75
N GLN A 138 1.44 25.49 -15.56
CA GLN A 138 1.06 26.41 -14.47
C GLN A 138 -0.42 26.32 -14.06
N VAL A 139 -1.05 25.17 -14.29
CA VAL A 139 -2.42 24.87 -13.86
C VAL A 139 -2.36 24.07 -12.57
N VAL A 140 -3.04 24.53 -11.53
CA VAL A 140 -3.15 23.79 -10.25
C VAL A 140 -4.44 23.00 -10.24
N PRO A 141 -4.40 21.67 -10.45
CA PRO A 141 -5.61 20.84 -10.36
C PRO A 141 -6.14 20.84 -8.93
N PRO A 142 -7.45 20.91 -8.73
CA PRO A 142 -8.03 20.90 -7.39
C PRO A 142 -7.67 19.62 -6.63
N ALA A 143 -7.35 19.77 -5.34
CA ALA A 143 -7.06 18.63 -4.47
C ALA A 143 -8.34 17.85 -4.17
N GLU A 144 -8.39 16.59 -4.60
CA GLU A 144 -9.54 15.71 -4.35
C GLU A 144 -9.49 15.09 -2.94
N THR A 145 -10.56 15.24 -2.18
CA THR A 145 -10.74 14.62 -0.86
C THR A 145 -10.76 13.09 -0.94
N ILE A 146 -11.26 12.53 -2.05
CA ILE A 146 -11.31 11.09 -2.32
C ILE A 146 -9.90 10.50 -2.43
N GLY A 147 -8.94 11.27 -2.96
CA GLY A 147 -7.56 10.86 -3.07
C GLY A 147 -6.86 10.60 -1.73
N LYS A 148 -7.24 11.26 -0.66
CA LYS A 148 -6.68 11.03 0.69
C LYS A 148 -7.20 9.73 1.32
N ARG A 149 -8.48 9.40 1.13
CA ARG A 149 -9.09 8.19 1.69
C ARG A 149 -8.51 6.90 1.09
N LYS A 150 -8.22 6.90 -0.22
CA LYS A 150 -7.65 5.72 -0.89
C LYS A 150 -6.29 5.31 -0.31
N THR A 151 -5.41 6.27 -0.01
CA THR A 151 -4.06 5.99 0.52
C THR A 151 -4.14 5.29 1.87
N ASN A 152 -5.09 5.71 2.72
CA ASN A 152 -5.31 5.03 3.99
C ASN A 152 -5.79 3.59 3.79
N PHE A 153 -6.71 3.34 2.83
CA PHE A 153 -7.15 1.98 2.52
C PHE A 153 -6.02 1.11 1.94
N GLN A 154 -5.18 1.67 1.07
CA GLN A 154 -4.01 0.97 0.54
C GLN A 154 -3.03 0.60 1.65
N PHE A 155 -2.74 1.53 2.56
CA PHE A 155 -1.88 1.29 3.71
C PHE A 155 -2.44 0.19 4.61
N VAL A 156 -3.72 0.28 4.99
CA VAL A 156 -4.41 -0.71 5.81
C VAL A 156 -4.42 -2.08 5.13
N ALA A 157 -4.65 -2.14 3.80
CA ALA A 157 -4.65 -3.40 3.06
C ALA A 157 -3.29 -4.10 3.11
N VAL A 158 -2.18 -3.37 2.88
CA VAL A 158 -0.83 -3.94 2.96
C VAL A 158 -0.51 -4.42 4.38
N VAL A 159 -0.81 -3.61 5.40
CA VAL A 159 -0.60 -4.00 6.81
C VAL A 159 -1.42 -5.25 7.15
N ALA A 160 -2.70 -5.30 6.74
CA ALA A 160 -3.57 -6.45 6.99
C ALA A 160 -3.04 -7.73 6.35
N MET A 161 -2.55 -7.65 5.10
CA MET A 161 -1.95 -8.80 4.42
C MET A 161 -0.65 -9.26 5.08
N LEU A 162 0.22 -8.33 5.48
CA LEU A 162 1.46 -8.67 6.19
C LEU A 162 1.18 -9.31 7.56
N ILE A 163 0.20 -8.79 8.30
CA ILE A 163 -0.26 -9.40 9.57
C ILE A 163 -0.84 -10.78 9.32
N LEU A 164 -1.66 -10.95 8.28
CA LEU A 164 -2.30 -12.22 7.94
C LEU A 164 -1.28 -13.35 7.71
N VAL A 165 -0.14 -13.02 7.09
CA VAL A 165 0.96 -13.99 6.88
C VAL A 165 1.80 -14.20 8.13
N SER A 166 1.89 -13.19 8.99
CA SER A 166 2.84 -13.17 10.13
C SER A 166 2.26 -13.77 11.41
N TYR A 167 0.97 -13.56 11.68
CA TYR A 167 0.36 -13.88 12.98
C TYR A 167 0.46 -15.38 13.38
N PRO A 168 0.49 -16.37 12.46
CA PRO A 168 0.65 -17.76 12.85
C PRO A 168 1.95 -18.06 13.62
N GLY A 169 2.98 -17.23 13.42
CA GLY A 169 4.25 -17.32 14.12
C GLY A 169 4.30 -16.62 15.49
N TRP A 170 3.26 -15.87 15.88
CA TRP A 170 3.28 -15.04 17.10
C TRP A 170 2.85 -15.76 18.38
N GLY A 171 2.44 -17.03 18.27
CA GLY A 171 2.01 -17.86 19.39
C GLY A 171 0.49 -18.00 19.51
N GLU A 172 0.06 -18.96 20.36
CA GLU A 172 -1.33 -19.44 20.44
C GLU A 172 -2.37 -18.33 20.73
N GLY A 173 -2.02 -17.34 21.55
CA GLY A 173 -2.94 -16.25 21.90
C GLY A 173 -3.31 -15.42 20.67
N TRP A 174 -2.33 -15.08 19.84
CA TRP A 174 -2.56 -14.33 18.60
C TRP A 174 -3.27 -15.17 17.55
N VAL A 175 -2.94 -16.46 17.46
CA VAL A 175 -3.62 -17.39 16.56
C VAL A 175 -5.11 -17.49 16.92
N LYS A 176 -5.45 -17.58 18.21
CA LYS A 176 -6.86 -17.58 18.66
C LYS A 176 -7.56 -16.25 18.37
N PHE A 177 -6.88 -15.13 18.56
CA PHE A 177 -7.46 -13.81 18.32
C PHE A 177 -7.73 -13.56 16.82
N PHE A 178 -6.71 -13.71 15.95
CA PHE A 178 -6.85 -13.48 14.52
C PHE A 178 -7.61 -14.60 13.80
N GLY A 179 -7.58 -15.81 14.34
CA GLY A 179 -8.30 -16.98 13.84
C GLY A 179 -9.74 -17.10 14.32
N TRP A 180 -10.26 -16.14 15.12
CA TRP A 180 -11.65 -16.20 15.56
C TRP A 180 -12.59 -16.16 14.34
N GLN A 181 -13.48 -17.19 14.31
CA GLN A 181 -14.34 -17.42 13.15
C GLN A 181 -15.60 -16.55 13.18
N ILE A 182 -15.83 -15.86 12.08
CA ILE A 182 -17.08 -15.15 11.78
C ILE A 182 -17.63 -15.71 10.46
N ALA A 183 -18.86 -16.24 10.50
CA ALA A 183 -19.50 -16.87 9.34
C ALA A 183 -18.66 -17.98 8.70
N GLY A 184 -17.98 -18.79 9.52
CA GLY A 184 -17.21 -19.92 9.04
C GLY A 184 -15.82 -19.58 8.53
N CYS A 185 -15.34 -18.34 8.66
CA CYS A 185 -14.03 -17.89 8.20
C CYS A 185 -13.38 -16.98 9.26
N PRO A 186 -12.05 -17.00 9.45
CA PRO A 186 -11.37 -16.06 10.35
C PRO A 186 -11.69 -14.60 9.99
N TRP A 187 -11.97 -13.78 10.99
CA TRP A 187 -12.28 -12.37 10.78
C TRP A 187 -11.12 -11.61 10.13
N SER A 188 -9.87 -12.04 10.39
CA SER A 188 -8.68 -11.45 9.77
C SER A 188 -8.68 -11.58 8.25
N ILE A 189 -9.21 -12.69 7.72
CA ILE A 189 -9.37 -12.90 6.26
C ILE A 189 -10.43 -11.95 5.72
N TRP A 190 -11.60 -11.86 6.38
CA TRP A 190 -12.66 -10.92 5.98
C TRP A 190 -12.16 -9.48 5.97
N PHE A 191 -11.45 -9.09 7.03
CA PHE A 191 -10.88 -7.75 7.13
C PHE A 191 -9.90 -7.45 5.99
N THR A 192 -8.98 -8.38 5.72
CA THR A 192 -8.00 -8.25 4.63
C THR A 192 -8.69 -8.17 3.26
N PHE A 193 -9.71 -9.00 3.04
CA PHE A 193 -10.51 -8.97 1.81
C PHE A 193 -11.19 -7.61 1.61
N ILE A 194 -11.91 -7.13 2.60
CA ILE A 194 -12.61 -5.84 2.53
C ILE A 194 -11.63 -4.68 2.34
N ALA A 195 -10.49 -4.69 3.06
CA ALA A 195 -9.47 -3.66 2.93
C ALA A 195 -8.85 -3.65 1.52
N THR A 196 -8.54 -4.82 0.97
CA THR A 196 -7.93 -4.97 -0.36
C THR A 196 -8.89 -4.54 -1.48
N TRP A 197 -10.12 -5.06 -1.48
CA TRP A 197 -11.13 -4.66 -2.45
C TRP A 197 -11.51 -3.20 -2.32
N GLY A 198 -11.61 -2.69 -1.10
CA GLY A 198 -11.82 -1.26 -0.83
C GLY A 198 -10.69 -0.40 -1.39
N ALA A 199 -9.43 -0.81 -1.21
CA ALA A 199 -8.28 -0.11 -1.77
C ALA A 199 -8.31 -0.08 -3.30
N VAL A 200 -8.60 -1.22 -3.95
CA VAL A 200 -8.68 -1.32 -5.43
C VAL A 200 -9.85 -0.50 -5.96
N ALA A 201 -11.04 -0.67 -5.39
CA ALA A 201 -12.23 0.04 -5.85
C ALA A 201 -12.08 1.57 -5.71
N LEU A 202 -11.65 2.05 -4.53
CA LEU A 202 -11.41 3.48 -4.32
C LEU A 202 -10.31 4.02 -5.24
N THR A 203 -9.28 3.23 -5.50
CA THR A 203 -8.21 3.59 -6.42
C THR A 203 -8.71 3.72 -7.85
N ALA A 204 -9.47 2.74 -8.34
CA ALA A 204 -10.05 2.75 -9.68
C ALA A 204 -11.04 3.92 -9.86
N ILE A 205 -12.00 4.06 -8.94
CA ILE A 205 -13.03 5.11 -8.98
C ILE A 205 -12.37 6.50 -8.95
N SER A 206 -11.45 6.73 -8.00
CA SER A 206 -10.76 8.02 -7.90
C SER A 206 -9.86 8.29 -9.11
N GLY A 207 -9.30 7.24 -9.72
CA GLY A 207 -8.50 7.36 -10.94
C GLY A 207 -9.33 7.81 -12.13
N VAL A 208 -10.42 7.11 -12.41
CA VAL A 208 -11.33 7.45 -13.51
C VAL A 208 -11.91 8.87 -13.32
N HIS A 209 -12.37 9.17 -12.11
CA HIS A 209 -12.92 10.50 -11.81
C HIS A 209 -11.89 11.62 -12.04
N TYR A 210 -10.65 11.43 -11.56
CA TYR A 210 -9.59 12.42 -11.73
C TYR A 210 -9.20 12.63 -13.21
N LEU A 211 -9.06 11.54 -13.97
CA LEU A 211 -8.79 11.58 -15.40
C LEU A 211 -9.91 12.32 -16.15
N TRP A 212 -11.16 11.96 -15.85
CA TRP A 212 -12.31 12.57 -16.50
C TRP A 212 -12.45 14.06 -16.19
N SER A 213 -12.28 14.45 -14.93
CA SER A 213 -12.36 15.85 -14.50
C SER A 213 -11.27 16.73 -15.11
N ASN A 214 -10.09 16.16 -15.36
CA ASN A 214 -8.94 16.91 -15.90
C ASN A 214 -8.67 16.61 -17.38
N ARG A 215 -9.64 16.08 -18.13
CA ARG A 215 -9.50 15.71 -19.54
C ARG A 215 -9.06 16.88 -20.44
N GLY A 216 -9.40 18.11 -20.10
CA GLY A 216 -9.01 19.30 -20.83
C GLY A 216 -7.50 19.58 -20.84
N LEU A 217 -6.73 18.95 -19.92
CA LEU A 217 -5.28 19.13 -19.84
C LEU A 217 -4.52 18.33 -20.92
N TYR A 218 -5.06 17.21 -21.36
CA TYR A 218 -4.38 16.30 -22.30
C TYR A 218 -5.09 16.17 -23.65
N ILE A 219 -6.41 16.42 -23.74
CA ILE A 219 -7.14 16.35 -25.02
C ILE A 219 -6.78 17.54 -25.95
N LYS A 220 -6.42 18.69 -25.39
CA LYS A 220 -6.03 19.85 -26.21
C LYS A 220 -4.65 19.74 -26.87
N ASP A 221 -3.84 18.79 -26.45
CA ASP A 221 -2.50 18.54 -26.97
C ASP A 221 -2.46 17.34 -27.94
N MET A 222 -3.58 16.61 -28.11
CA MET A 222 -3.78 15.55 -29.09
C MET A 222 -4.42 16.14 -30.36
#